data_b037681fa6a49d97a904773929f708c8
#
_entry.id   b037681fa6a49d97a904773929f708c8
#
_cell.length_a   1.000
_cell.length_b   1.000
_cell.length_c   1.000
_cell.angle_alpha   90.00
_cell.angle_beta   90.00
_cell.angle_gamma   90.00
#
_symmetry.space_group_name_H-M   'P 1'
#
loop_
_entity.id
_entity.type
_entity.pdbx_description
1 polymer ?
#
loop_
_entity_poly.entity_id
_entity_poly.type
_entity_poly.pdbx_seq_one_letter_code
_entity_poly.pdbx_strand_id
1 'polypeptide(L)'
;MSAPDRRAKLDRHHPDLSVRQQCEMLNVARSGVYRARRPANDNDLDLMRRIDELFLRHPFLGSRRLVALLRADGLRVNRKRVRRLMRLMRIVPLGPKPRTSKPGAGHKIYPYLLRNLKIDRANQVWCADITYLPIGRGFLYLVAIMDWYSRAVLAWRVSNTMDVSFCVSALEDALARFGKPEIFNTDQGSQFTSAEFTGVLSAAGTRISMDGKGRWMDNVFIERLWRSLKYEDIYIKFYADGSEARAGISQWIAFYNYQRPHQALSNRAPMEVWREEMIGPLPPMAVDMTLVLRSSLDNAHALPTYPQPQQQQAA
;
A
#
# COMPACT_ATOMS: atom_id res chain seq x y z
N MET A 1 20.33 -32.97 5.61
CA MET A 1 20.82 -32.79 4.21
C MET A 1 19.63 -32.63 3.30
N SER A 2 19.60 -31.59 2.44
CA SER A 2 18.45 -31.32 1.55
C SER A 2 18.37 -32.33 0.39
N ALA A 3 17.19 -32.50 -0.23
CA ALA A 3 17.06 -33.41 -1.38
C ALA A 3 17.98 -33.04 -2.57
N PRO A 4 18.26 -31.75 -2.88
CA PRO A 4 19.28 -31.39 -3.86
C PRO A 4 20.69 -31.84 -3.50
N ASP A 5 21.10 -31.69 -2.21
CA ASP A 5 22.44 -32.09 -1.75
C ASP A 5 22.65 -33.59 -1.82
N ARG A 6 21.60 -34.36 -1.51
CA ARG A 6 21.58 -35.81 -1.64
C ARG A 6 21.74 -36.27 -3.09
N ARG A 7 21.11 -35.56 -4.05
CA ARG A 7 21.24 -35.86 -5.48
C ARG A 7 22.62 -35.50 -6.02
N ALA A 8 23.28 -34.46 -5.48
CA ALA A 8 24.64 -34.12 -5.88
C ALA A 8 25.70 -35.14 -5.50
N LYS A 9 25.38 -36.02 -4.53
CA LYS A 9 26.27 -37.14 -4.12
C LYS A 9 26.15 -38.42 -4.97
N LEU A 10 25.20 -38.44 -5.92
CA LEU A 10 25.06 -39.60 -6.82
C LEU A 10 26.17 -39.60 -7.89
N ASP A 11 26.91 -40.67 -7.92
CA ASP A 11 27.89 -40.98 -8.95
C ASP A 11 27.35 -42.04 -9.91
N ARG A 12 27.16 -41.67 -11.18
CA ARG A 12 26.66 -42.61 -12.20
C ARG A 12 27.68 -43.63 -12.65
N HIS A 13 28.95 -43.43 -12.34
CA HIS A 13 30.07 -44.26 -12.72
C HIS A 13 30.72 -44.93 -11.51
N HIS A 14 30.02 -44.98 -10.38
CA HIS A 14 30.50 -45.65 -9.15
C HIS A 14 30.80 -47.13 -9.42
N PRO A 15 32.01 -47.63 -9.09
CA PRO A 15 32.44 -48.99 -9.46
C PRO A 15 31.59 -50.08 -8.79
N ASP A 16 31.17 -49.88 -7.53
CA ASP A 16 30.55 -50.93 -6.70
C ASP A 16 29.08 -50.73 -6.44
N LEU A 17 28.50 -49.54 -6.69
CA LEU A 17 27.12 -49.23 -6.37
C LEU A 17 26.34 -48.78 -7.60
N SER A 18 25.29 -49.52 -7.92
CA SER A 18 24.37 -49.14 -8.96
C SER A 18 23.60 -47.83 -8.58
N VAL A 19 23.20 -47.04 -9.58
CA VAL A 19 22.37 -45.82 -9.35
C VAL A 19 21.10 -46.13 -8.54
N ARG A 20 20.54 -47.35 -8.67
CA ARG A 20 19.38 -47.77 -7.89
C ARG A 20 19.72 -47.87 -6.41
N GLN A 21 20.79 -48.56 -6.05
CA GLN A 21 21.24 -48.73 -4.66
C GLN A 21 21.62 -47.38 -4.04
N GLN A 22 22.34 -46.50 -4.80
CA GLN A 22 22.62 -45.15 -4.33
C GLN A 22 21.36 -44.33 -4.08
N CYS A 23 20.35 -44.43 -4.93
CA CYS A 23 19.06 -43.78 -4.74
C CYS A 23 18.33 -44.23 -3.47
N GLU A 24 18.36 -45.52 -3.17
CA GLU A 24 17.76 -46.09 -1.96
C GLU A 24 18.52 -45.59 -0.72
N MET A 25 19.85 -45.68 -0.70
CA MET A 25 20.68 -45.21 0.42
C MET A 25 20.54 -43.72 0.69
N LEU A 26 20.42 -42.89 -0.36
CA LEU A 26 20.29 -41.47 -0.26
C LEU A 26 18.84 -41.00 -0.12
N ASN A 27 17.89 -41.94 -0.12
CA ASN A 27 16.46 -41.65 -0.11
C ASN A 27 16.06 -40.57 -1.15
N VAL A 28 16.41 -40.85 -2.44
CA VAL A 28 16.17 -39.98 -3.59
C VAL A 28 15.38 -40.75 -4.65
N ALA A 29 14.31 -40.16 -5.17
CA ALA A 29 13.54 -40.77 -6.24
C ALA A 29 14.39 -40.93 -7.52
N ARG A 30 14.54 -42.18 -8.01
CA ARG A 30 15.34 -42.53 -9.21
C ARG A 30 14.90 -41.75 -10.45
N SER A 31 13.60 -41.53 -10.65
CA SER A 31 13.06 -40.74 -11.75
C SER A 31 13.63 -39.31 -11.79
N GLY A 32 13.95 -38.73 -10.61
CA GLY A 32 14.56 -37.41 -10.49
C GLY A 32 16.03 -37.33 -10.95
N VAL A 33 16.76 -38.47 -10.96
CA VAL A 33 18.15 -38.53 -11.36
C VAL A 33 18.32 -38.46 -12.89
N TYR A 34 17.38 -39.05 -13.61
CA TYR A 34 17.39 -39.05 -15.08
C TYR A 34 16.64 -37.87 -15.71
N ARG A 35 15.95 -37.07 -14.92
CA ARG A 35 15.21 -35.92 -15.43
C ARG A 35 16.20 -34.79 -15.78
N ALA A 36 16.36 -34.56 -17.07
CA ALA A 36 17.15 -33.43 -17.55
C ALA A 36 16.63 -32.10 -16.92
N ARG A 37 17.53 -31.25 -16.45
CA ARG A 37 17.15 -29.87 -16.09
C ARG A 37 16.63 -29.21 -17.35
N ARG A 38 15.37 -28.80 -17.32
CA ARG A 38 14.83 -27.97 -18.42
C ARG A 38 15.68 -26.70 -18.49
N PRO A 39 16.22 -26.35 -19.68
CA PRO A 39 16.90 -25.05 -19.84
C PRO A 39 15.95 -23.92 -19.46
N ALA A 40 16.51 -22.79 -19.06
CA ALA A 40 15.74 -21.58 -18.85
C ALA A 40 15.03 -21.24 -20.17
N ASN A 41 13.72 -21.03 -20.11
CA ASN A 41 12.94 -20.63 -21.29
C ASN A 41 13.20 -19.12 -21.48
N ASP A 42 13.41 -18.67 -22.73
CA ASP A 42 13.65 -17.25 -23.07
C ASP A 42 12.52 -16.36 -22.50
N ASN A 43 11.27 -16.80 -22.59
CA ASN A 43 10.14 -16.15 -21.94
C ASN A 43 10.24 -16.04 -20.39
N ASP A 44 11.06 -16.89 -19.76
CA ASP A 44 11.32 -16.76 -18.31
C ASP A 44 12.40 -15.73 -18.06
N LEU A 45 13.41 -15.60 -18.94
CA LEU A 45 14.47 -14.60 -18.83
C LEU A 45 13.93 -13.18 -18.98
N ASP A 46 13.07 -12.93 -19.98
CA ASP A 46 12.43 -11.64 -20.17
C ASP A 46 11.52 -11.28 -18.99
N LEU A 47 10.76 -12.25 -18.50
CA LEU A 47 9.94 -12.05 -17.32
C LEU A 47 10.78 -11.80 -16.05
N MET A 48 11.95 -12.45 -15.93
CA MET A 48 12.89 -12.20 -14.82
C MET A 48 13.45 -10.79 -14.89
N ARG A 49 13.86 -10.29 -16.07
CA ARG A 49 14.29 -8.89 -16.24
C ARG A 49 13.22 -7.92 -15.83
N ARG A 50 11.97 -8.14 -16.26
CA ARG A 50 10.84 -7.26 -15.89
C ARG A 50 10.52 -7.31 -14.40
N ILE A 51 10.60 -8.49 -13.77
CA ILE A 51 10.46 -8.64 -12.31
C ILE A 51 11.58 -7.88 -11.59
N ASP A 52 12.81 -7.94 -12.07
CA ASP A 52 13.97 -7.26 -11.50
C ASP A 52 13.81 -5.73 -11.57
N GLU A 53 13.44 -5.19 -12.72
CA GLU A 53 13.16 -3.77 -12.91
C GLU A 53 12.09 -3.25 -11.94
N LEU A 54 10.99 -4.00 -11.80
CA LEU A 54 9.91 -3.65 -10.87
C LEU A 54 10.37 -3.76 -9.42
N PHE A 55 11.22 -4.74 -9.10
CA PHE A 55 11.75 -4.92 -7.76
C PHE A 55 12.78 -3.85 -7.39
N LEU A 56 13.64 -3.44 -8.33
CA LEU A 56 14.58 -2.33 -8.12
C LEU A 56 13.85 -1.01 -7.82
N ARG A 57 12.72 -0.75 -8.48
CA ARG A 57 11.91 0.45 -8.22
C ARG A 57 11.11 0.34 -6.91
N HIS A 58 10.62 -0.86 -6.60
CA HIS A 58 9.68 -1.10 -5.50
C HIS A 58 10.03 -2.41 -4.75
N PRO A 59 11.12 -2.43 -3.94
CA PRO A 59 11.64 -3.65 -3.32
C PRO A 59 10.73 -4.28 -2.27
N PHE A 60 9.65 -3.62 -1.92
CA PHE A 60 8.61 -4.08 -1.00
C PHE A 60 7.46 -4.85 -1.68
N LEU A 61 7.44 -4.95 -3.01
CA LEU A 61 6.36 -5.63 -3.73
C LEU A 61 6.50 -7.15 -3.67
N GLY A 62 5.53 -7.80 -3.04
CA GLY A 62 5.43 -9.26 -3.04
C GLY A 62 4.82 -9.81 -4.34
N SER A 63 4.92 -11.14 -4.51
CA SER A 63 4.49 -11.84 -5.73
C SER A 63 3.06 -11.55 -6.20
N ARG A 64 2.13 -11.18 -5.30
CA ARG A 64 0.74 -10.83 -5.67
C ARG A 64 0.68 -9.49 -6.39
N ARG A 65 1.35 -8.47 -5.84
CA ARG A 65 1.40 -7.12 -6.43
C ARG A 65 2.21 -7.10 -7.72
N LEU A 66 3.35 -7.82 -7.75
CA LEU A 66 4.12 -7.98 -8.99
C LEU A 66 3.28 -8.60 -10.12
N VAL A 67 2.47 -9.62 -9.84
CA VAL A 67 1.55 -10.19 -10.84
C VAL A 67 0.55 -9.15 -11.33
N ALA A 68 0.02 -8.31 -10.45
CA ALA A 68 -0.94 -7.27 -10.85
C ALA A 68 -0.28 -6.23 -11.78
N LEU A 69 0.92 -5.76 -11.46
CA LEU A 69 1.67 -4.83 -12.31
C LEU A 69 2.06 -5.46 -13.66
N LEU A 70 2.58 -6.69 -13.65
CA LEU A 70 2.93 -7.41 -14.88
C LEU A 70 1.71 -7.63 -15.80
N ARG A 71 0.53 -7.83 -15.23
CA ARG A 71 -0.70 -7.92 -16.01
C ARG A 71 -1.17 -6.58 -16.56
N ALA A 72 -1.00 -5.50 -15.80
CA ALA A 72 -1.23 -4.14 -16.28
C ALA A 72 -0.31 -3.79 -17.45
N ASP A 73 0.95 -4.31 -17.44
CA ASP A 73 1.87 -4.23 -18.58
C ASP A 73 1.51 -5.18 -19.75
N GLY A 74 0.34 -5.85 -19.71
CA GLY A 74 -0.12 -6.76 -20.76
C GLY A 74 0.43 -8.19 -20.69
N LEU A 75 1.23 -8.53 -19.69
CA LEU A 75 1.85 -9.85 -19.58
C LEU A 75 0.91 -10.87 -18.93
N ARG A 76 0.62 -11.97 -19.64
CA ARG A 76 -0.20 -13.08 -19.10
C ARG A 76 0.62 -13.97 -18.19
N VAL A 77 0.64 -13.65 -16.90
CA VAL A 77 1.40 -14.38 -15.88
C VAL A 77 0.53 -14.87 -14.74
N ASN A 78 0.89 -16.02 -14.15
CA ASN A 78 0.28 -16.49 -12.92
C ASN A 78 1.25 -16.35 -11.73
N ARG A 79 0.68 -16.28 -10.52
CA ARG A 79 1.44 -16.12 -9.29
C ARG A 79 2.45 -17.25 -9.03
N LYS A 80 2.12 -18.49 -9.41
CA LYS A 80 3.04 -19.64 -9.21
C LYS A 80 4.32 -19.46 -10.01
N ARG A 81 4.22 -18.99 -11.27
CA ARG A 81 5.38 -18.69 -12.14
C ARG A 81 6.21 -17.54 -11.57
N VAL A 82 5.59 -16.41 -11.25
CA VAL A 82 6.29 -15.24 -10.66
C VAL A 82 7.00 -15.63 -9.34
N ARG A 83 6.32 -16.33 -8.44
CA ARG A 83 6.92 -16.80 -7.17
C ARG A 83 8.11 -17.75 -7.39
N ARG A 84 8.05 -18.62 -8.40
CA ARG A 84 9.16 -19.50 -8.77
C ARG A 84 10.36 -18.70 -9.26
N LEU A 85 10.14 -17.71 -10.14
CA LEU A 85 11.20 -16.87 -10.68
C LEU A 85 11.84 -15.99 -9.60
N MET A 86 11.04 -15.33 -8.75
CA MET A 86 11.56 -14.59 -7.59
C MET A 86 12.47 -15.46 -6.71
N ARG A 87 12.08 -16.73 -6.45
CA ARG A 87 12.93 -17.64 -5.67
C ARG A 87 14.23 -17.99 -6.40
N LEU A 88 14.16 -18.18 -7.73
CA LEU A 88 15.35 -18.47 -8.55
C LEU A 88 16.31 -17.28 -8.53
N MET A 89 15.79 -16.05 -8.60
CA MET A 89 16.55 -14.79 -8.52
C MET A 89 16.96 -14.43 -7.08
N ARG A 90 16.55 -15.19 -6.08
CA ARG A 90 16.72 -14.90 -4.64
C ARG A 90 16.11 -13.56 -4.19
N ILE A 91 15.08 -13.11 -4.89
CA ILE A 91 14.36 -11.89 -4.55
C ILE A 91 13.41 -12.15 -3.40
N VAL A 92 13.59 -11.41 -2.29
CA VAL A 92 12.71 -11.42 -1.12
C VAL A 92 12.19 -10.00 -0.90
N PRO A 93 10.87 -9.78 -0.94
CA PRO A 93 10.31 -8.47 -0.71
C PRO A 93 10.63 -7.94 0.69
N LEU A 94 11.00 -6.67 0.76
CA LEU A 94 11.17 -5.99 2.03
C LEU A 94 9.81 -5.81 2.70
N GLY A 95 9.75 -6.02 4.00
CA GLY A 95 8.51 -5.87 4.76
C GLY A 95 8.66 -6.25 6.22
N PRO A 96 7.73 -5.81 7.07
CA PRO A 96 7.76 -6.14 8.49
C PRO A 96 7.58 -7.66 8.68
N LYS A 97 8.35 -8.21 9.61
CA LYS A 97 8.19 -9.60 10.04
C LYS A 97 6.84 -9.76 10.76
N PRO A 98 6.17 -10.93 10.65
CA PRO A 98 4.95 -11.20 11.40
C PRO A 98 5.19 -11.00 12.90
N ARG A 99 4.27 -10.32 13.60
CA ARG A 99 4.32 -10.25 15.07
C ARG A 99 3.92 -11.61 15.63
N THR A 100 4.75 -12.15 16.52
CA THR A 100 4.48 -13.42 17.21
C THR A 100 3.79 -13.23 18.56
N SER A 101 3.66 -12.00 19.06
CA SER A 101 3.02 -11.66 20.33
C SER A 101 1.49 -11.75 20.20
N LYS A 102 0.84 -12.52 21.07
CA LYS A 102 -0.62 -12.54 21.24
C LYS A 102 -1.03 -11.45 22.23
N PRO A 103 -2.09 -10.66 21.98
CA PRO A 103 -2.62 -9.73 22.96
C PRO A 103 -3.11 -10.48 24.21
N GLY A 104 -2.82 -9.96 25.41
CA GLY A 104 -3.36 -10.47 26.67
C GLY A 104 -4.89 -10.28 26.72
N ALA A 105 -5.62 -11.25 27.27
CA ALA A 105 -7.05 -11.14 27.54
C ALA A 105 -7.31 -10.07 28.60
N GLY A 106 -8.14 -9.05 28.34
CA GLY A 106 -8.58 -8.10 29.37
C GLY A 106 -8.89 -6.67 28.93
N HIS A 107 -8.85 -6.33 27.65
CA HIS A 107 -9.20 -4.97 27.20
C HIS A 107 -10.72 -4.77 27.10
N LYS A 108 -11.22 -3.79 27.86
CA LYS A 108 -12.65 -3.40 27.87
C LYS A 108 -13.04 -2.77 26.52
N ILE A 109 -13.94 -3.41 25.77
CA ILE A 109 -14.44 -2.95 24.48
C ILE A 109 -15.57 -1.95 24.72
N TYR A 110 -15.44 -0.73 24.22
CA TYR A 110 -16.47 0.31 24.25
C TYR A 110 -17.22 0.42 22.89
N PRO A 111 -18.49 0.87 22.79
CA PRO A 111 -19.24 0.88 21.53
C PRO A 111 -18.66 1.85 20.49
N TYR A 112 -18.50 1.36 19.27
CA TYR A 112 -17.96 2.08 18.11
C TYR A 112 -19.11 2.63 17.26
N LEU A 113 -19.06 3.93 16.90
CA LEU A 113 -20.15 4.61 16.18
C LEU A 113 -20.38 4.04 14.77
N LEU A 114 -19.31 3.56 14.12
CA LEU A 114 -19.40 2.97 12.78
C LEU A 114 -19.54 1.43 12.79
N ARG A 115 -19.70 0.81 13.95
CA ARG A 115 -19.59 -0.64 14.15
C ARG A 115 -20.45 -1.49 13.20
N ASN A 116 -21.63 -1.02 12.84
CA ASN A 116 -22.58 -1.73 11.99
C ASN A 116 -22.83 -0.98 10.67
N LEU A 117 -22.04 0.07 10.38
CA LEU A 117 -22.19 0.82 9.16
C LEU A 117 -21.53 0.05 8.02
N LYS A 118 -22.33 -0.35 7.03
CA LYS A 118 -21.81 -0.84 5.78
C LYS A 118 -21.26 0.34 4.98
N ILE A 119 -19.97 0.30 4.68
CA ILE A 119 -19.31 1.32 3.86
C ILE A 119 -19.27 0.78 2.45
N ASP A 120 -20.10 1.32 1.58
CA ASP A 120 -20.37 0.79 0.25
C ASP A 120 -20.19 1.82 -0.87
N ARG A 121 -19.85 3.07 -0.57
CA ARG A 121 -19.61 4.13 -1.54
C ARG A 121 -18.51 5.11 -1.12
N ALA A 122 -17.90 5.77 -2.09
CA ALA A 122 -16.95 6.85 -1.86
C ALA A 122 -17.63 8.03 -1.15
N ASN A 123 -16.85 8.81 -0.40
CA ASN A 123 -17.32 9.96 0.39
C ASN A 123 -18.39 9.64 1.47
N GLN A 124 -18.63 8.38 1.77
CA GLN A 124 -19.48 8.01 2.89
C GLN A 124 -18.79 8.25 4.23
N VAL A 125 -17.55 7.80 4.36
CA VAL A 125 -16.74 8.00 5.57
C VAL A 125 -15.32 8.39 5.19
N TRP A 126 -14.86 9.53 5.69
CA TRP A 126 -13.44 9.88 5.68
C TRP A 126 -12.84 9.70 7.06
N CYS A 127 -11.54 9.45 7.11
CA CYS A 127 -10.78 9.43 8.36
C CYS A 127 -9.53 10.29 8.27
N ALA A 128 -9.07 10.78 9.40
CA ALA A 128 -7.78 11.45 9.53
C ALA A 128 -7.00 10.90 10.73
N ASP A 129 -5.69 10.98 10.62
CA ASP A 129 -4.76 10.65 11.70
C ASP A 129 -3.42 11.36 11.47
N ILE A 130 -2.61 11.48 12.54
CA ILE A 130 -1.27 12.06 12.50
C ILE A 130 -0.27 10.98 12.83
N THR A 131 0.82 10.92 12.06
CA THR A 131 1.94 10.04 12.36
C THR A 131 3.27 10.78 12.44
N TYR A 132 4.23 10.20 13.18
CA TYR A 132 5.61 10.65 13.27
C TYR A 132 6.46 9.98 12.19
N LEU A 133 7.26 10.75 11.49
CA LEU A 133 8.20 10.29 10.48
C LEU A 133 9.62 10.62 10.92
N PRO A 134 10.46 9.61 11.20
CA PRO A 134 11.86 9.83 11.52
C PRO A 134 12.61 10.33 10.27
N ILE A 135 13.46 11.33 10.45
CA ILE A 135 14.41 11.85 9.46
C ILE A 135 15.81 11.86 10.06
N GLY A 136 16.83 12.15 9.27
CA GLY A 136 18.23 12.08 9.71
C GLY A 136 18.51 12.81 11.03
N ARG A 137 17.87 13.96 11.28
CA ARG A 137 17.93 14.69 12.57
C ARG A 137 16.52 15.03 13.02
N GLY A 138 15.95 14.20 13.93
CA GLY A 138 14.64 14.44 14.51
C GLY A 138 13.50 13.73 13.82
N PHE A 139 12.34 14.39 13.70
CA PHE A 139 11.15 13.83 13.10
C PHE A 139 10.25 14.93 12.53
N LEU A 140 9.34 14.53 11.66
CA LEU A 140 8.26 15.35 11.13
C LEU A 140 6.91 14.76 11.53
N TYR A 141 5.88 15.59 11.52
CA TYR A 141 4.49 15.17 11.63
C TYR A 141 3.89 15.08 10.23
N LEU A 142 3.14 14.06 9.98
CA LEU A 142 2.36 13.89 8.75
C LEU A 142 0.91 13.65 9.13
N VAL A 143 0.00 14.51 8.68
CA VAL A 143 -1.44 14.26 8.68
C VAL A 143 -1.88 13.77 7.30
N ALA A 144 -2.81 12.82 7.26
CA ALA A 144 -3.49 12.45 6.03
C ALA A 144 -4.98 12.30 6.26
N ILE A 145 -5.74 12.58 5.20
CA ILE A 145 -7.19 12.35 5.11
C ILE A 145 -7.42 11.27 4.07
N MET A 146 -8.16 10.24 4.44
CA MET A 146 -8.40 9.06 3.61
C MET A 146 -9.89 8.78 3.49
N ASP A 147 -10.35 8.45 2.29
CA ASP A 147 -11.67 7.87 2.08
C ASP A 147 -11.67 6.38 2.46
N TRP A 148 -12.61 5.97 3.29
CA TRP A 148 -12.65 4.61 3.81
C TRP A 148 -13.09 3.57 2.79
N TYR A 149 -13.90 3.92 1.81
CA TYR A 149 -14.36 3.01 0.78
C TYR A 149 -13.22 2.66 -0.19
N SER A 150 -12.66 3.67 -0.81
CA SER A 150 -11.63 3.53 -1.84
C SER A 150 -10.20 3.37 -1.30
N ARG A 151 -9.96 3.74 -0.03
CA ARG A 151 -8.62 3.86 0.57
C ARG A 151 -7.77 4.98 -0.05
N ALA A 152 -8.35 5.85 -0.85
CA ALA A 152 -7.64 6.97 -1.46
C ALA A 152 -7.20 7.98 -0.40
N VAL A 153 -5.95 8.42 -0.47
CA VAL A 153 -5.45 9.56 0.31
C VAL A 153 -5.86 10.82 -0.42
N LEU A 154 -6.82 11.54 0.14
CA LEU A 154 -7.44 12.71 -0.47
C LEU A 154 -6.59 13.97 -0.27
N ALA A 155 -6.05 14.13 0.94
CA ALA A 155 -5.13 15.22 1.26
C ALA A 155 -4.12 14.77 2.31
N TRP A 156 -2.99 15.46 2.36
CA TRP A 156 -1.93 15.24 3.35
C TRP A 156 -1.09 16.49 3.55
N ARG A 157 -0.47 16.64 4.70
CA ARG A 157 0.45 17.73 5.04
C ARG A 157 1.57 17.24 5.91
N VAL A 158 2.77 17.79 5.70
CA VAL A 158 3.94 17.57 6.54
C VAL A 158 4.27 18.85 7.29
N SER A 159 4.49 18.74 8.60
CA SER A 159 4.88 19.85 9.46
C SER A 159 6.02 19.44 10.39
N ASN A 160 6.81 20.41 10.82
CA ASN A 160 7.80 20.25 11.91
C ASN A 160 7.20 20.58 13.29
N THR A 161 5.98 21.13 13.32
CA THR A 161 5.20 21.41 14.52
C THR A 161 3.89 20.64 14.55
N MET A 162 3.38 20.34 15.74
CA MET A 162 2.11 19.61 15.92
C MET A 162 0.99 20.61 16.28
N ASP A 163 0.87 21.66 15.50
CA ASP A 163 -0.22 22.65 15.65
C ASP A 163 -1.51 22.21 14.90
N VAL A 164 -2.60 22.92 15.12
CA VAL A 164 -3.89 22.59 14.51
C VAL A 164 -3.93 23.00 13.03
N SER A 165 -3.20 24.05 12.65
CA SER A 165 -3.30 24.69 11.35
C SER A 165 -2.99 23.76 10.18
N PHE A 166 -2.00 22.85 10.30
CA PHE A 166 -1.67 21.94 9.22
C PHE A 166 -2.75 20.83 9.02
N CYS A 167 -3.49 20.50 10.08
CA CYS A 167 -4.64 19.58 10.00
C CYS A 167 -5.83 20.26 9.34
N VAL A 168 -6.10 21.53 9.69
CA VAL A 168 -7.17 22.34 9.09
C VAL A 168 -6.89 22.55 7.60
N SER A 169 -5.66 22.94 7.23
CA SER A 169 -5.27 23.07 5.84
C SER A 169 -5.44 21.79 5.01
N ALA A 170 -5.13 20.63 5.61
CA ALA A 170 -5.37 19.35 4.93
C ALA A 170 -6.86 19.07 4.73
N LEU A 171 -7.70 19.43 5.73
CA LEU A 171 -9.13 19.24 5.67
C LEU A 171 -9.79 20.14 4.62
N GLU A 172 -9.44 21.43 4.61
CA GLU A 172 -9.95 22.41 3.64
C GLU A 172 -9.60 22.00 2.21
N ASP A 173 -8.36 21.54 1.98
CA ASP A 173 -7.92 21.03 0.68
C ASP A 173 -8.71 19.79 0.25
N ALA A 174 -8.93 18.84 1.16
CA ALA A 174 -9.74 17.66 0.87
C ALA A 174 -11.18 18.03 0.50
N LEU A 175 -11.82 18.91 1.29
CA LEU A 175 -13.18 19.36 1.05
C LEU A 175 -13.33 20.12 -0.27
N ALA A 176 -12.39 21.00 -0.58
CA ALA A 176 -12.42 21.79 -1.82
C ALA A 176 -12.31 20.92 -3.08
N ARG A 177 -11.55 19.84 -3.01
CA ARG A 177 -11.22 19.00 -4.19
C ARG A 177 -12.13 17.80 -4.37
N PHE A 178 -12.54 17.18 -3.29
CA PHE A 178 -13.24 15.89 -3.32
C PHE A 178 -14.70 15.99 -2.81
N GLY A 179 -15.16 17.19 -2.46
CA GLY A 179 -16.47 17.41 -1.86
C GLY A 179 -16.44 17.08 -0.37
N LYS A 180 -17.58 16.73 0.20
CA LYS A 180 -17.71 16.46 1.63
C LYS A 180 -18.09 15.00 1.90
N PRO A 181 -17.59 14.39 2.99
CA PRO A 181 -18.08 13.10 3.46
C PRO A 181 -19.38 13.23 4.24
N GLU A 182 -20.13 12.14 4.36
CA GLU A 182 -21.28 12.09 5.28
C GLU A 182 -20.81 12.04 6.74
N ILE A 183 -19.76 11.28 7.01
CA ILE A 183 -19.16 11.11 8.33
C ILE A 183 -17.64 11.34 8.23
N PHE A 184 -17.10 12.10 9.16
CA PHE A 184 -15.66 12.27 9.35
C PHE A 184 -15.23 11.62 10.66
N ASN A 185 -14.36 10.62 10.60
CA ASN A 185 -13.90 9.85 11.75
C ASN A 185 -12.47 10.21 12.14
N THR A 186 -12.23 10.53 13.40
CA THR A 186 -10.90 10.80 13.95
C THR A 186 -10.71 10.14 15.32
N ASP A 187 -9.48 10.13 15.81
CA ASP A 187 -9.22 9.90 17.21
C ASP A 187 -9.60 11.13 18.06
N GLN A 188 -9.39 11.04 19.37
CA GLN A 188 -9.65 12.13 20.33
C GLN A 188 -8.41 13.02 20.53
N GLY A 189 -7.52 13.13 19.53
CA GLY A 189 -6.36 14.01 19.56
C GLY A 189 -6.74 15.47 19.69
N SER A 190 -5.91 16.27 20.38
CA SER A 190 -6.19 17.69 20.63
C SER A 190 -6.37 18.50 19.34
N GLN A 191 -5.70 18.12 18.25
CA GLN A 191 -5.81 18.76 16.94
C GLN A 191 -7.19 18.55 16.34
N PHE A 192 -7.74 17.35 16.43
CA PHE A 192 -9.02 16.99 15.84
C PHE A 192 -10.22 17.38 16.69
N THR A 193 -10.00 17.60 18.00
CA THR A 193 -11.06 18.08 18.92
C THR A 193 -11.08 19.61 19.01
N SER A 194 -10.17 20.33 18.36
CA SER A 194 -10.13 21.78 18.38
C SER A 194 -11.38 22.42 17.75
N ALA A 195 -11.74 23.63 18.20
CA ALA A 195 -12.86 24.38 17.65
C ALA A 195 -12.65 24.73 16.16
N GLU A 196 -11.40 24.99 15.75
CA GLU A 196 -11.03 25.31 14.38
C GLU A 196 -11.30 24.12 13.46
N PHE A 197 -10.81 22.93 13.81
CA PHE A 197 -10.99 21.73 12.99
C PHE A 197 -12.47 21.27 12.93
N THR A 198 -13.12 21.20 14.08
CA THR A 198 -14.54 20.80 14.16
C THR A 198 -15.47 21.85 13.55
N GLY A 199 -15.08 23.14 13.57
CA GLY A 199 -15.79 24.25 12.94
C GLY A 199 -15.87 24.09 11.43
N VAL A 200 -14.77 23.72 10.77
CA VAL A 200 -14.72 23.46 9.32
C VAL A 200 -15.65 22.30 8.94
N LEU A 201 -15.62 21.19 9.69
CA LEU A 201 -16.53 20.05 9.44
C LEU A 201 -18.00 20.41 9.63
N SER A 202 -18.29 21.19 10.68
CA SER A 202 -19.67 21.64 10.97
C SER A 202 -20.19 22.59 9.89
N ALA A 203 -19.36 23.52 9.42
CA ALA A 203 -19.68 24.43 8.32
C ALA A 203 -19.93 23.67 7.00
N ALA A 204 -19.20 22.58 6.76
CA ALA A 204 -19.44 21.69 5.62
C ALA A 204 -20.71 20.80 5.79
N GLY A 205 -21.34 20.78 6.97
CA GLY A 205 -22.48 19.91 7.26
C GLY A 205 -22.12 18.44 7.36
N THR A 206 -20.88 18.12 7.74
CA THR A 206 -20.37 16.77 7.91
C THR A 206 -20.57 16.28 9.36
N ARG A 207 -21.05 15.07 9.55
CA ARG A 207 -21.20 14.48 10.88
C ARG A 207 -19.83 14.04 11.41
N ILE A 208 -19.50 14.46 12.63
CA ILE A 208 -18.22 14.13 13.27
C ILE A 208 -18.39 12.84 14.10
N SER A 209 -17.47 11.91 13.90
CA SER A 209 -17.32 10.67 14.67
C SER A 209 -15.93 10.65 15.30
N MET A 210 -15.85 10.23 16.57
CA MET A 210 -14.56 10.10 17.26
C MET A 210 -14.43 8.71 17.87
N ASP A 211 -13.27 8.12 17.65
CA ASP A 211 -12.93 6.82 18.20
C ASP A 211 -12.86 6.86 19.73
N GLY A 212 -13.22 5.77 20.36
CA GLY A 212 -13.06 5.64 21.80
C GLY A 212 -11.57 5.63 22.18
N LYS A 213 -11.25 6.21 23.34
CA LYS A 213 -9.86 6.31 23.84
C LYS A 213 -9.17 4.94 23.86
N GLY A 214 -8.07 4.80 23.11
CA GLY A 214 -7.26 3.57 23.09
C GLY A 214 -7.71 2.50 22.08
N ARG A 215 -8.55 2.82 21.11
CA ARG A 215 -9.12 1.86 20.15
C ARG A 215 -8.47 1.97 18.77
N TRP A 216 -7.34 1.33 18.61
CA TRP A 216 -6.64 1.24 17.33
C TRP A 216 -7.45 0.56 16.19
N MET A 217 -8.45 -0.27 16.51
CA MET A 217 -9.27 -0.94 15.49
C MET A 217 -10.24 0.01 14.76
N ASP A 218 -10.56 1.13 15.37
CA ASP A 218 -11.54 2.07 14.87
C ASP A 218 -10.98 2.96 13.74
N ASN A 219 -9.64 2.99 13.56
CA ASN A 219 -8.95 3.71 12.49
C ASN A 219 -7.95 2.85 11.70
N VAL A 220 -8.25 1.55 11.59
CA VAL A 220 -7.36 0.51 11.06
C VAL A 220 -6.82 0.80 9.64
N PHE A 221 -7.55 1.56 8.83
CA PHE A 221 -7.16 1.78 7.43
C PHE A 221 -6.05 2.80 7.31
N ILE A 222 -6.13 3.89 8.07
CA ILE A 222 -5.08 4.90 8.07
C ILE A 222 -3.84 4.41 8.83
N GLU A 223 -4.01 3.57 9.86
CA GLU A 223 -2.87 2.90 10.49
C GLU A 223 -2.12 1.95 9.52
N ARG A 224 -2.87 1.27 8.64
CA ARG A 224 -2.27 0.47 7.57
C ARG A 224 -1.56 1.33 6.53
N LEU A 225 -2.07 2.54 6.24
CA LEU A 225 -1.37 3.53 5.40
C LEU A 225 -0.03 3.88 6.02
N TRP A 226 0.00 4.25 7.32
CA TRP A 226 1.24 4.58 8.02
C TRP A 226 2.25 3.45 8.01
N ARG A 227 1.77 2.23 8.24
CA ARG A 227 2.63 1.06 8.14
C ARG A 227 3.20 0.89 6.73
N SER A 228 2.38 1.06 5.71
CA SER A 228 2.85 0.95 4.32
C SER A 228 3.86 2.05 4.01
N LEU A 229 3.55 3.31 4.28
CA LEU A 229 4.46 4.43 4.06
C LEU A 229 5.81 4.23 4.76
N LYS A 230 5.79 3.90 6.06
CA LYS A 230 7.03 3.74 6.84
C LYS A 230 7.91 2.62 6.30
N TYR A 231 7.34 1.47 5.95
CA TYR A 231 8.12 0.31 5.51
C TYR A 231 8.40 0.28 4.00
N GLU A 232 7.62 0.98 3.21
CA GLU A 232 7.76 1.01 1.77
C GLU A 232 8.57 2.22 1.27
N ASP A 233 8.74 3.26 2.11
CA ASP A 233 9.41 4.51 1.74
C ASP A 233 10.36 5.01 2.84
N ILE A 234 9.85 5.45 4.00
CA ILE A 234 10.62 6.19 5.01
C ILE A 234 11.84 5.39 5.51
N TYR A 235 11.65 4.13 5.91
CA TYR A 235 12.73 3.29 6.46
C TYR A 235 13.68 2.73 5.39
N ILE A 236 13.31 2.85 4.11
CA ILE A 236 14.16 2.43 3.00
C ILE A 236 15.07 3.58 2.56
N LYS A 237 14.49 4.78 2.42
CA LYS A 237 15.19 5.95 1.86
C LYS A 237 15.99 6.72 2.89
N PHE A 238 15.54 6.71 4.15
CA PHE A 238 16.22 7.38 5.26
C PHE A 238 16.53 8.85 4.97
N TYR A 239 15.51 9.66 4.77
CA TYR A 239 15.60 11.06 4.37
C TYR A 239 16.48 11.90 5.30
N ALA A 240 17.36 12.70 4.73
CA ALA A 240 18.30 13.54 5.46
C ALA A 240 17.61 14.76 6.11
N ASP A 241 16.65 15.35 5.40
CA ASP A 241 15.94 16.55 5.85
C ASP A 241 14.45 16.55 5.48
N GLY A 242 13.74 17.62 5.90
CA GLY A 242 12.31 17.76 5.69
C GLY A 242 11.91 18.03 4.25
N SER A 243 12.77 18.64 3.43
CA SER A 243 12.51 18.90 2.02
C SER A 243 12.55 17.61 1.22
N GLU A 244 13.59 16.81 1.43
CA GLU A 244 13.76 15.50 0.83
C GLU A 244 12.62 14.56 1.23
N ALA A 245 12.27 14.55 2.53
CA ALA A 245 11.15 13.76 3.05
C ALA A 245 9.83 14.16 2.39
N ARG A 246 9.54 15.45 2.23
CA ARG A 246 8.32 15.94 1.58
C ARG A 246 8.23 15.49 0.13
N ALA A 247 9.32 15.63 -0.63
CA ALA A 247 9.39 15.20 -2.03
C ALA A 247 9.17 13.68 -2.17
N GLY A 248 9.82 12.89 -1.33
CA GLY A 248 9.70 11.43 -1.34
C GLY A 248 8.30 10.96 -0.93
N ILE A 249 7.71 11.54 0.11
CA ILE A 249 6.34 11.25 0.55
C ILE A 249 5.35 11.58 -0.56
N SER A 250 5.52 12.72 -1.26
CA SER A 250 4.70 13.09 -2.40
C SER A 250 4.71 12.01 -3.49
N GLN A 251 5.91 11.55 -3.87
CA GLN A 251 6.08 10.48 -4.85
C GLN A 251 5.43 9.17 -4.39
N TRP A 252 5.63 8.81 -3.12
CA TRP A 252 5.07 7.58 -2.58
C TRP A 252 3.53 7.63 -2.50
N ILE A 253 2.93 8.76 -2.08
CA ILE A 253 1.47 8.92 -2.03
C ILE A 253 0.88 8.90 -3.45
N ALA A 254 1.56 9.52 -4.43
CA ALA A 254 1.15 9.44 -5.83
C ALA A 254 1.18 7.97 -6.32
N PHE A 255 2.26 7.24 -6.06
CA PHE A 255 2.31 5.80 -6.36
C PHE A 255 1.22 5.01 -5.62
N TYR A 256 1.00 5.29 -4.33
CA TYR A 256 -0.03 4.64 -3.52
C TYR A 256 -1.43 4.82 -4.12
N ASN A 257 -1.78 6.04 -4.49
CA ASN A 257 -3.10 6.40 -5.00
C ASN A 257 -3.37 5.91 -6.42
N TYR A 258 -2.37 5.94 -7.30
CA TYR A 258 -2.60 5.76 -8.74
C TYR A 258 -2.01 4.47 -9.32
N GLN A 259 -1.07 3.82 -8.66
CA GLN A 259 -0.36 2.67 -9.22
C GLN A 259 -0.28 1.46 -8.30
N ARG A 260 -0.31 1.68 -6.97
CA ARG A 260 -0.11 0.60 -6.01
C ARG A 260 -1.31 -0.34 -5.97
N PRO A 261 -1.15 -1.64 -6.35
CA PRO A 261 -2.26 -2.58 -6.32
C PRO A 261 -2.72 -2.88 -4.88
N HIS A 262 -4.02 -2.75 -4.63
CA HIS A 262 -4.63 -3.07 -3.33
C HIS A 262 -5.43 -4.36 -3.42
N GLN A 263 -5.05 -5.38 -2.66
CA GLN A 263 -5.73 -6.67 -2.68
C GLN A 263 -7.21 -6.56 -2.28
N ALA A 264 -7.53 -5.69 -1.31
CA ALA A 264 -8.91 -5.45 -0.87
C ALA A 264 -9.78 -4.72 -1.91
N LEU A 265 -9.15 -4.12 -2.91
CA LEU A 265 -9.80 -3.42 -4.03
C LEU A 265 -9.66 -4.20 -5.34
N SER A 266 -9.59 -5.52 -5.28
CA SER A 266 -9.40 -6.39 -6.46
C SER A 266 -8.13 -6.06 -7.26
N ASN A 267 -7.07 -5.63 -6.57
CA ASN A 267 -5.79 -5.14 -7.10
C ASN A 267 -5.86 -3.82 -7.89
N ARG A 268 -6.95 -3.09 -7.80
CA ARG A 268 -7.05 -1.74 -8.34
C ARG A 268 -6.32 -0.73 -7.46
N ALA A 269 -5.97 0.43 -8.03
CA ALA A 269 -5.42 1.54 -7.29
C ALA A 269 -6.54 2.31 -6.54
N PRO A 270 -6.27 2.89 -5.36
CA PRO A 270 -7.27 3.60 -4.56
C PRO A 270 -8.03 4.69 -5.32
N MET A 271 -7.34 5.54 -6.05
CA MET A 271 -7.94 6.66 -6.77
C MET A 271 -8.74 6.21 -7.99
N GLU A 272 -8.41 5.07 -8.59
CA GLU A 272 -9.22 4.45 -9.64
C GLU A 272 -10.61 4.07 -9.09
N VAL A 273 -10.66 3.43 -7.92
CA VAL A 273 -11.91 3.04 -7.25
C VAL A 273 -12.72 4.26 -6.83
N TRP A 274 -12.08 5.29 -6.28
CA TRP A 274 -12.77 6.53 -5.90
C TRP A 274 -13.41 7.22 -7.09
N ARG A 275 -12.69 7.29 -8.21
CA ARG A 275 -13.16 7.97 -9.42
C ARG A 275 -14.31 7.24 -10.10
N GLU A 276 -14.21 5.92 -10.21
CA GLU A 276 -15.28 5.09 -10.79
C GLU A 276 -16.61 5.32 -10.05
N GLU A 277 -16.55 5.40 -8.72
CA GLU A 277 -17.73 5.64 -7.89
C GLU A 277 -18.31 7.05 -8.04
N MET A 278 -17.44 8.07 -8.14
CA MET A 278 -17.85 9.47 -8.17
C MET A 278 -18.21 10.00 -9.57
N ILE A 279 -17.61 9.46 -10.62
CA ILE A 279 -17.70 10.02 -11.98
C ILE A 279 -18.27 8.98 -12.97
N GLY A 280 -18.31 7.69 -12.56
CA GLY A 280 -18.67 6.57 -13.41
C GLY A 280 -17.47 5.90 -14.10
N PRO A 281 -17.69 4.80 -14.84
CA PRO A 281 -16.61 4.05 -15.46
C PRO A 281 -15.85 4.92 -16.46
N LEU A 282 -14.57 5.09 -16.19
CA LEU A 282 -13.64 5.83 -17.04
C LEU A 282 -12.75 4.86 -17.82
N PRO A 283 -12.32 5.23 -19.04
CA PRO A 283 -11.30 4.45 -19.72
C PRO A 283 -10.03 4.35 -18.89
N PRO A 284 -9.22 3.29 -19.04
CA PRO A 284 -7.96 3.14 -18.32
C PRO A 284 -7.12 4.40 -18.53
N MET A 285 -6.86 5.13 -17.46
CA MET A 285 -5.99 6.30 -17.52
C MET A 285 -4.54 5.85 -17.57
N ALA A 286 -3.84 6.21 -18.63
CA ALA A 286 -2.42 6.43 -18.54
C ALA A 286 -2.21 7.67 -17.64
N VAL A 287 -2.00 7.45 -16.35
CA VAL A 287 -1.65 8.54 -15.43
C VAL A 287 -0.25 8.99 -15.78
N ASP A 288 -0.12 10.17 -16.38
CA ASP A 288 1.18 10.79 -16.55
C ASP A 288 1.70 11.21 -15.16
N MET A 289 2.50 10.32 -14.57
CA MET A 289 3.10 10.52 -13.25
C MET A 289 4.01 11.75 -13.23
N THR A 290 4.51 12.20 -14.37
CA THR A 290 5.32 13.40 -14.47
C THR A 290 4.48 14.65 -14.19
N LEU A 291 3.25 14.69 -14.68
CA LEU A 291 2.29 15.76 -14.39
C LEU A 291 1.80 15.72 -12.95
N VAL A 292 1.49 14.53 -12.41
CA VAL A 292 1.10 14.35 -11.00
C VAL A 292 2.21 14.78 -10.06
N LEU A 293 3.46 14.45 -10.36
CA LEU A 293 4.62 14.81 -9.56
C LEU A 293 4.96 16.30 -9.68
N ARG A 294 4.88 16.90 -10.87
CA ARG A 294 5.09 18.35 -11.06
C ARG A 294 4.05 19.15 -10.27
N SER A 295 2.77 18.81 -10.41
CA SER A 295 1.70 19.46 -9.65
C SER A 295 1.81 19.28 -8.13
N SER A 296 2.44 18.20 -7.65
CA SER A 296 2.69 17.97 -6.22
C SER A 296 3.96 18.65 -5.70
N LEU A 297 4.90 19.03 -6.58
CA LEU A 297 6.13 19.76 -6.22
C LEU A 297 5.91 21.29 -6.25
N ASP A 298 5.18 21.81 -7.23
CA ASP A 298 4.89 23.26 -7.38
C ASP A 298 3.85 23.76 -6.36
N ASN A 299 2.93 22.91 -6.00
CA ASN A 299 2.04 23.06 -4.85
C ASN A 299 2.07 21.75 -4.09
N ALA A 300 2.46 21.72 -2.83
CA ALA A 300 2.37 20.51 -2.01
C ALA A 300 0.94 19.88 -2.00
N HIS A 301 0.07 20.28 -2.92
CA HIS A 301 -1.38 20.12 -2.95
C HIS A 301 -2.01 19.83 -4.31
N ALA A 302 -1.33 19.95 -5.42
CA ALA A 302 -1.98 19.85 -6.72
C ALA A 302 -2.00 18.40 -7.26
N LEU A 303 -2.95 17.63 -6.81
CA LEU A 303 -3.54 16.55 -7.60
C LEU A 303 -4.52 17.18 -8.63
N PRO A 304 -4.77 16.58 -9.80
CA PRO A 304 -5.66 17.17 -10.80
C PRO A 304 -7.03 17.49 -10.19
N THR A 305 -7.53 18.69 -10.43
CA THR A 305 -8.91 19.07 -10.09
C THR A 305 -9.86 18.31 -11.01
N TYR A 306 -10.77 17.55 -10.43
CA TYR A 306 -11.82 16.87 -11.19
C TYR A 306 -13.07 17.76 -11.22
N PRO A 307 -13.81 17.80 -12.35
CA PRO A 307 -15.08 18.50 -12.40
C PRO A 307 -16.04 17.88 -11.37
N GLN A 308 -16.63 18.73 -10.56
CA GLN A 308 -17.68 18.34 -9.61
C GLN A 308 -18.90 17.84 -10.39
N PRO A 309 -19.59 16.75 -9.96
CA PRO A 309 -20.86 16.39 -10.56
C PRO A 309 -21.84 17.56 -10.39
N GLN A 310 -22.38 18.05 -11.49
CA GLN A 310 -23.44 19.05 -11.46
C GLN A 310 -24.60 18.48 -10.64
N GLN A 311 -24.94 19.14 -9.55
CA GLN A 311 -26.17 18.85 -8.84
C GLN A 311 -27.31 19.13 -9.82
N GLN A 312 -27.96 18.07 -10.30
CA GLN A 312 -29.25 18.20 -10.96
C GLN A 312 -30.20 18.80 -9.94
N GLN A 313 -30.50 20.09 -10.07
CA GLN A 313 -31.64 20.71 -9.43
C GLN A 313 -32.87 20.01 -9.99
N ALA A 314 -33.50 19.19 -9.14
CA ALA A 314 -34.82 18.71 -9.39
C ALA A 314 -35.79 19.90 -9.42
N ALA A 315 -36.37 20.17 -10.57
CA ALA A 315 -37.51 21.07 -10.74
C ALA A 315 -38.78 20.37 -10.24
#